data_55dbc6fe90dc5fbe035a028b10d24079
#
_entry.id   55dbc6fe90dc5fbe035a028b10d24079
#
_cell.length_a   1.000
_cell.length_b   1.000
_cell.length_c   1.000
_cell.angle_alpha   90.00
_cell.angle_beta   90.00
_cell.angle_gamma   90.00
#
_symmetry.space_group_name_H-M   'P 1'
#
loop_
_entity.id
_entity.type
_entity.pdbx_description
1 polymer ?
#
loop_
_entity_poly.entity_id
_entity_poly.type
_entity_poly.pdbx_seq_one_letter_code
_entity_poly.pdbx_strand_id
1 'polypeptide(L)'
;MSKLIELAKEYRLPLKSTPEDLECDWETVLRYGDRILLAGHWYNPDGKSWIAAVYEFLDDDATDSEDFIGIREVAEERFTDNGHAIAWAIQNA
;
A
#
# COMPACT_ATOMS: atom_id res chain seq x y z
N MET A 1 14.40 14.02 3.62
CA MET A 1 13.24 13.16 3.91
C MET A 1 12.73 12.52 2.65
N SER A 2 12.38 11.27 2.76
CA SER A 2 11.87 10.54 1.62
C SER A 2 10.44 10.95 1.31
N LYS A 3 10.16 11.19 0.04
CA LYS A 3 8.80 11.49 -0.40
C LYS A 3 7.86 10.32 -0.11
N LEU A 4 8.38 9.11 -0.18
CA LEU A 4 7.64 7.91 0.15
C LEU A 4 7.09 7.96 1.58
N ILE A 5 7.94 8.34 2.53
CA ILE A 5 7.54 8.41 3.93
C ILE A 5 6.48 9.49 4.13
N GLU A 6 6.62 10.62 3.47
CA GLU A 6 5.65 11.71 3.56
C GLU A 6 4.29 11.30 3.02
N LEU A 7 4.28 10.63 1.87
CA LEU A 7 3.02 10.15 1.27
C LEU A 7 2.37 9.09 2.14
N ALA A 8 3.15 8.18 2.70
CA ALA A 8 2.62 7.15 3.58
C ALA A 8 1.94 7.77 4.79
N LYS A 9 2.55 8.79 5.37
CA LYS A 9 1.95 9.49 6.51
C LYS A 9 0.66 10.21 6.12
N GLU A 10 0.66 10.85 4.97
CA GLU A 10 -0.51 11.59 4.49
C GLU A 10 -1.70 10.66 4.30
N TYR A 11 -1.46 9.48 3.76
CA TYR A 11 -2.53 8.52 3.48
C TYR A 11 -2.76 7.54 4.63
N ARG A 12 -2.03 7.72 5.74
CA ARG A 12 -2.13 6.86 6.92
C ARG A 12 -1.80 5.40 6.61
N LEU A 13 -0.85 5.21 5.72
CA LEU A 13 -0.36 3.89 5.38
C LEU A 13 0.74 3.50 6.36
N PRO A 14 0.67 2.29 6.95
CA PRO A 14 1.74 1.84 7.84
C PRO A 14 3.01 1.58 7.04
N LEU A 15 4.15 1.92 7.62
CA LEU A 15 5.43 1.65 6.98
C LEU A 15 5.78 0.17 7.05
N LYS A 16 5.28 -0.51 8.07
CA LYS A 16 5.46 -1.94 8.26
C LYS A 16 4.16 -2.54 8.76
N SER A 17 3.77 -3.66 8.23
CA SER A 17 2.50 -4.29 8.57
C SER A 17 2.54 -5.76 8.20
N THR A 18 1.39 -6.42 8.30
CA THR A 18 1.19 -7.76 7.73
C THR A 18 0.08 -7.67 6.69
N PRO A 19 0.03 -8.60 5.73
CA PRO A 19 -1.06 -8.58 4.75
C PRO A 19 -2.45 -8.62 5.39
N GLU A 20 -2.59 -9.37 6.47
CA GLU A 20 -3.87 -9.50 7.16
C GLU A 20 -4.34 -8.18 7.77
N ASP A 21 -3.41 -7.44 8.37
CA ASP A 21 -3.75 -6.13 8.94
C ASP A 21 -4.15 -5.15 7.85
N LEU A 22 -3.46 -5.19 6.71
CA LEU A 22 -3.84 -4.32 5.60
C LEU A 22 -5.22 -4.65 5.08
N GLU A 23 -5.56 -5.93 4.99
CA GLU A 23 -6.87 -6.34 4.51
C GLU A 23 -8.00 -5.85 5.41
N CYS A 24 -7.73 -5.67 6.70
CA CYS A 24 -8.73 -5.15 7.63
C CYS A 24 -9.01 -3.67 7.39
N ASP A 25 -8.04 -2.93 6.92
CA ASP A 25 -8.15 -1.47 6.81
C ASP A 25 -8.42 -0.96 5.40
N TRP A 26 -8.12 -1.74 4.38
CA TRP A 26 -8.20 -1.29 3.00
C TRP A 26 -9.07 -2.20 2.13
N GLU A 27 -9.72 -1.60 1.13
CA GLU A 27 -10.69 -2.32 0.31
C GLU A 27 -10.05 -3.40 -0.54
N THR A 28 -8.87 -3.13 -1.09
CA THR A 28 -8.22 -4.07 -1.99
C THR A 28 -6.78 -4.29 -1.56
N VAL A 29 -6.47 -5.53 -1.20
CA VAL A 29 -5.11 -5.95 -0.88
C VAL A 29 -4.89 -7.26 -1.60
N LEU A 30 -3.95 -7.27 -2.55
CA LEU A 30 -3.71 -8.42 -3.41
C LEU A 30 -2.25 -8.82 -3.38
N ARG A 31 -2.01 -10.12 -3.47
CA ARG A 31 -0.65 -10.62 -3.61
C ARG A 31 -0.31 -10.70 -5.10
N TYR A 32 0.87 -10.18 -5.45
CA TYR A 32 1.35 -10.19 -6.83
C TYR A 32 2.83 -10.58 -6.79
N GLY A 33 3.09 -11.88 -6.98
CA GLY A 33 4.46 -12.39 -6.86
C GLY A 33 5.00 -12.15 -5.46
N ASP A 34 6.10 -11.40 -5.38
CA ASP A 34 6.75 -11.06 -4.11
C ASP A 34 6.26 -9.75 -3.53
N ARG A 35 5.18 -9.22 -4.05
CA ARG A 35 4.68 -7.91 -3.63
C ARG A 35 3.25 -8.03 -3.13
N ILE A 36 2.86 -7.04 -2.33
CA ILE A 36 1.47 -6.87 -1.92
C ILE A 36 1.01 -5.55 -2.50
N LEU A 37 -0.07 -5.60 -3.25
CA LEU A 37 -0.66 -4.42 -3.88
C LEU A 37 -1.82 -3.93 -3.04
N LEU A 38 -1.89 -2.63 -2.83
CA LEU A 38 -2.93 -2.02 -2.01
C LEU A 38 -3.63 -0.92 -2.79
N ALA A 39 -4.95 -0.89 -2.73
CA ALA A 39 -5.75 0.21 -3.24
C ALA A 39 -6.90 0.45 -2.28
N GLY A 40 -7.22 1.71 -2.05
CA GLY A 40 -8.28 2.04 -1.14
C GLY A 40 -8.71 3.48 -1.25
N HIS A 41 -9.80 3.79 -0.57
CA HIS A 41 -10.32 5.15 -0.53
C HIS A 41 -9.51 6.02 0.42
N TRP A 42 -9.33 7.26 0.03
CA TRP A 42 -8.75 8.28 0.88
C TRP A 42 -9.63 9.52 0.81
N TYR A 43 -10.10 9.95 1.96
CA TYR A 43 -10.98 11.12 2.04
C TYR A 43 -10.17 12.36 2.30
N ASN A 44 -10.41 13.39 1.51
CA ASN A 44 -9.71 14.66 1.60
C ASN A 44 -10.73 15.80 1.56
N PRO A 45 -10.32 17.05 1.82
CA PRO A 45 -11.26 18.16 1.81
C PRO A 45 -12.01 18.37 0.48
N ASP A 46 -11.44 17.91 -0.62
CA ASP A 46 -12.04 18.05 -1.93
C ASP A 46 -12.91 16.85 -2.30
N GLY A 47 -12.97 15.83 -1.48
CA GLY A 47 -13.78 14.66 -1.75
C GLY A 47 -13.08 13.35 -1.52
N LYS A 48 -13.50 12.33 -2.27
CA LYS A 48 -12.98 10.98 -2.14
C LYS A 48 -12.13 10.63 -3.35
N SER A 49 -10.97 10.08 -3.10
CA SER A 49 -10.07 9.62 -4.14
C SER A 49 -9.64 8.19 -3.84
N TRP A 50 -9.03 7.53 -4.82
CA TRP A 50 -8.41 6.23 -4.61
C TRP A 50 -6.90 6.41 -4.59
N ILE A 51 -6.25 5.69 -3.69
CA ILE A 51 -4.78 5.70 -3.60
C ILE A 51 -4.26 4.29 -3.84
N ALA A 52 -2.99 4.20 -4.17
CA ALA A 52 -2.35 2.91 -4.42
C ALA A 52 -0.98 2.87 -3.78
N ALA A 53 -0.59 1.70 -3.33
CA ALA A 53 0.71 1.48 -2.72
C ALA A 53 1.18 0.07 -3.02
N VAL A 54 2.48 -0.13 -2.93
CA VAL A 54 3.11 -1.43 -3.10
C VAL A 54 3.94 -1.73 -1.86
N TYR A 55 3.75 -2.91 -1.31
CA TYR A 55 4.53 -3.40 -0.19
C TYR A 55 5.38 -4.58 -0.65
N GLU A 56 6.49 -4.80 0.04
CA GLU A 56 7.35 -5.95 -0.23
C GLU A 56 7.52 -6.76 1.05
N PHE A 57 7.74 -8.07 0.90
CA PHE A 57 8.00 -8.90 2.05
C PHE A 57 9.36 -8.58 2.64
N LEU A 58 9.39 -8.48 3.96
CA LEU A 58 10.63 -8.22 4.68
C LEU A 58 11.26 -9.56 5.05
N ASP A 59 12.52 -9.70 4.70
CA ASP A 59 13.27 -10.89 5.01
C ASP A 59 13.91 -10.71 6.38
N ASP A 60 13.20 -11.16 7.39
CA ASP A 60 13.64 -10.98 8.78
C ASP A 60 13.86 -12.34 9.43
N ASP A 61 15.11 -12.72 9.58
CA ASP A 61 15.46 -14.00 10.16
C ASP A 61 15.12 -14.13 11.63
N ALA A 62 14.84 -13.02 12.28
CA ALA A 62 14.52 -13.03 13.70
C ALA A 62 13.08 -13.40 13.98
N THR A 63 12.23 -13.31 12.96
CA THR A 63 10.81 -13.65 13.10
C THR A 63 10.55 -14.97 12.43
N ASP A 64 9.97 -15.86 13.13
CA ASP A 64 9.81 -17.24 12.69
C ASP A 64 8.38 -17.59 12.33
N SER A 65 7.41 -16.69 12.45
CA SER A 65 6.04 -17.09 12.28
C SER A 65 5.13 -16.12 11.53
N GLU A 66 5.55 -14.89 11.28
CA GLU A 66 4.70 -13.92 10.62
C GLU A 66 5.40 -13.27 9.44
N ASP A 67 4.64 -13.13 8.36
CA ASP A 67 5.13 -12.49 7.15
C ASP A 67 4.94 -10.98 7.26
N PHE A 68 5.96 -10.29 7.70
CA PHE A 68 5.93 -8.84 7.73
C PHE A 68 6.21 -8.27 6.36
N ILE A 69 5.53 -7.17 6.05
CA ILE A 69 5.73 -6.44 4.81
C ILE A 69 6.06 -5.00 5.14
N GLY A 70 6.86 -4.39 4.29
CA GLY A 70 7.25 -3.00 4.42
C GLY A 70 6.85 -2.22 3.18
N ILE A 71 6.55 -0.95 3.36
CA ILE A 71 6.10 -0.12 2.25
C ILE A 71 7.27 0.11 1.28
N ARG A 72 6.99 -0.05 -0.02
CA ARG A 72 7.98 0.09 -1.07
C ARG A 72 7.72 1.32 -1.92
N GLU A 73 6.47 1.51 -2.34
CA GLU A 73 6.11 2.65 -3.15
C GLU A 73 4.69 3.10 -2.85
N VAL A 74 4.45 4.40 -3.01
CA VAL A 74 3.12 4.99 -2.90
C VAL A 74 2.94 5.89 -4.10
N ALA A 75 1.79 5.78 -4.77
CA ALA A 75 1.50 6.61 -5.92
C ALA A 75 1.39 8.07 -5.50
N GLU A 76 2.09 8.95 -6.22
CA GLU A 76 1.98 10.38 -5.99
C GLU A 76 0.65 10.92 -6.50
N GLU A 77 0.11 10.30 -7.51
CA GLU A 77 -1.16 10.69 -8.10
C GLU A 77 -2.30 9.95 -7.42
N ARG A 78 -3.49 10.51 -7.56
CA ARG A 78 -4.70 9.88 -7.04
C ARG A 78 -5.52 9.40 -8.21
N PHE A 79 -6.34 8.39 -7.96
CA PHE A 79 -7.08 7.71 -9.00
C PHE A 79 -8.58 7.90 -8.79
N THR A 80 -9.33 7.69 -9.86
CA THR A 80 -10.78 7.85 -9.81
C THR A 80 -11.48 6.57 -9.39
N ASP A 81 -10.82 5.43 -9.54
CA ASP A 81 -11.44 4.15 -9.18
C ASP A 81 -10.37 3.12 -8.81
N ASN A 82 -10.86 1.99 -8.30
CA ASN A 82 -10.02 0.90 -7.86
C ASN A 82 -9.19 0.30 -9.01
N GLY A 83 -9.79 0.20 -10.19
CA GLY A 83 -9.10 -0.39 -11.34
C GLY A 83 -7.85 0.36 -11.73
N HIS A 84 -7.92 1.68 -11.77
CA HIS A 84 -6.76 2.51 -12.11
C HIS A 84 -5.70 2.44 -11.01
N ALA A 85 -6.12 2.42 -9.75
CA ALA A 85 -5.19 2.33 -8.64
C ALA A 85 -4.42 1.00 -8.67
N ILE A 86 -5.12 -0.10 -8.88
CA ILE A 86 -4.48 -1.41 -8.95
C ILE A 86 -3.58 -1.53 -10.17
N ALA A 87 -3.99 -0.96 -11.31
CA ALA A 87 -3.15 -0.97 -12.51
C ALA A 87 -1.81 -0.28 -12.26
N TRP A 88 -1.84 0.85 -11.55
CA TRP A 88 -0.61 1.53 -11.18
C TRP A 88 0.26 0.63 -10.28
N ALA A 89 -0.36 -0.02 -9.31
CA ALA A 89 0.38 -0.89 -8.39
C ALA A 89 1.04 -2.05 -9.12
N ILE A 90 0.36 -2.65 -10.08
CA ILE A 90 0.92 -3.74 -10.87
C ILE A 90 2.14 -3.25 -11.66
N GLN A 91 2.04 -2.07 -12.27
CA GLN A 91 3.14 -1.52 -13.05
C GLN A 91 4.36 -1.18 -12.22
N ASN A 92 4.17 -0.91 -10.94
CA ASN A 92 5.24 -0.49 -10.04
C ASN A 92 5.63 -1.57 -9.02
N ALA A 93 5.13 -2.75 -9.17
CA ALA A 93 5.41 -3.86 -8.26
C ALA A 93 6.80 -4.50 -8.48
#